data_8b070e1cf4565e26a085c5534b4b0eb3
#
_entry.id   8b070e1cf4565e26a085c5534b4b0eb3
#
_cell.length_a   1.000
_cell.length_b   1.000
_cell.length_c   1.000
_cell.angle_alpha   90.00
_cell.angle_beta   90.00
_cell.angle_gamma   90.00
#
_symmetry.space_group_name_H-M   'P 1'
#
loop_
_entity.id
_entity.type
_entity.pdbx_description
1 polymer ?
#
loop_
_entity_poly.entity_id
_entity_poly.type
_entity_poly.pdbx_seq_one_letter_code
_entity_poly.pdbx_strand_id
1 'polypeptide(L)'
;VTFRVTVLGAGSIGLFVGGKLAAAGAEVSFVGRPRLLDEIGAHGLRLTDLDGGDDRVAASGFRTETEPDSAATADLVLVTVKSAQTAQAAAQLRDRVRADTVVISLQNGIGNDAAIREVLPTAVVSAGMVMFNVVHSGPGHFHRGTDGTVAVSDDPALSRFAPLFERAGLPLDRHSDLRPVQWAKLLLNLNNAINALSGRPLREELATRDYRRCLALAQNEALAVMRRARIRPARLTVLPPRVMARMLTVPDAVFERVAGRVLAVDPLARSSMADDLALGRRTEIDWLCGEIVELGRMVAVPTPVNARLVALIRAAESGDERRWSGPDLLAELRGAATAAAPGPVSR
;
A
#
# COMPACT_ATOMS: atom_id res chain seq x y z
N VAL A 1 -15.61 -4.84 26.92
CA VAL A 1 -14.49 -5.80 26.72
C VAL A 1 -13.35 -5.01 26.11
N THR A 2 -12.18 -5.03 26.74
CA THR A 2 -10.94 -4.44 26.21
C THR A 2 -10.24 -5.49 25.34
N PHE A 3 -9.96 -5.17 24.07
CA PHE A 3 -9.23 -6.07 23.17
C PHE A 3 -7.73 -5.84 23.26
N ARG A 4 -6.97 -6.93 23.21
CA ARG A 4 -5.52 -6.92 23.09
C ARG A 4 -5.14 -7.03 21.62
N VAL A 5 -4.42 -6.02 21.13
CA VAL A 5 -4.05 -5.91 19.72
C VAL A 5 -2.53 -5.87 19.59
N THR A 6 -1.97 -6.78 18.79
CA THR A 6 -0.56 -6.75 18.43
C THR A 6 -0.43 -6.22 17.00
N VAL A 7 0.37 -5.18 16.82
CA VAL A 7 0.68 -4.61 15.49
C VAL A 7 2.08 -5.06 15.10
N LEU A 8 2.15 -6.04 14.21
CA LEU A 8 3.42 -6.57 13.69
C LEU A 8 3.84 -5.76 12.45
N GLY A 9 4.76 -4.84 12.66
CA GLY A 9 5.24 -3.87 11.68
C GLY A 9 4.93 -2.43 12.10
N ALA A 10 5.69 -1.87 13.05
CA ALA A 10 5.59 -0.49 13.51
C ALA A 10 6.09 0.51 12.44
N GLY A 11 5.49 0.48 11.23
CA GLY A 11 5.62 1.49 10.17
C GLY A 11 4.49 2.51 10.25
N SER A 12 4.43 3.48 9.31
CA SER A 12 3.42 4.56 9.33
C SER A 12 1.99 4.03 9.40
N ILE A 13 1.64 3.00 8.60
CA ILE A 13 0.30 2.38 8.62
C ILE A 13 0.04 1.68 9.96
N GLY A 14 0.99 0.86 10.43
CA GLY A 14 0.83 0.12 11.68
C GLY A 14 0.69 1.05 12.89
N LEU A 15 1.52 2.09 12.96
CA LEU A 15 1.48 3.07 14.05
C LEU A 15 0.21 3.93 14.00
N PHE A 16 -0.26 4.31 12.82
CA PHE A 16 -1.51 5.06 12.68
C PHE A 16 -2.72 4.20 13.08
N VAL A 17 -2.90 3.04 12.45
CA VAL A 17 -4.05 2.17 12.71
C VAL A 17 -4.04 1.67 14.16
N GLY A 18 -2.91 1.13 14.63
CA GLY A 18 -2.77 0.67 16.01
C GLY A 18 -2.96 1.79 17.03
N GLY A 19 -2.42 2.98 16.75
CA GLY A 19 -2.58 4.14 17.62
C GLY A 19 -4.03 4.63 17.71
N LYS A 20 -4.78 4.63 16.59
CA LYS A 20 -6.23 4.92 16.59
C LYS A 20 -7.01 3.89 17.42
N LEU A 21 -6.64 2.59 17.34
CA LEU A 21 -7.25 1.55 18.17
C LEU A 21 -6.89 1.74 19.66
N ALA A 22 -5.65 2.16 19.99
CA ALA A 22 -5.26 2.48 21.36
C ALA A 22 -6.05 3.67 21.90
N ALA A 23 -6.20 4.75 21.11
CA ALA A 23 -7.05 5.89 21.47
C ALA A 23 -8.51 5.49 21.69
N ALA A 24 -9.00 4.46 20.99
CA ALA A 24 -10.35 3.89 21.17
C ALA A 24 -10.45 2.89 22.32
N GLY A 25 -9.39 2.70 23.13
CA GLY A 25 -9.38 1.90 24.36
C GLY A 25 -8.95 0.46 24.21
N ALA A 26 -8.24 0.09 23.13
CA ALA A 26 -7.58 -1.20 23.02
C ALA A 26 -6.23 -1.21 23.76
N GLU A 27 -5.82 -2.38 24.28
CA GLU A 27 -4.45 -2.60 24.75
C GLU A 27 -3.56 -2.96 23.55
N VAL A 28 -2.75 -2.00 23.09
CA VAL A 28 -1.96 -2.17 21.88
C VAL A 28 -0.48 -2.40 22.19
N SER A 29 0.11 -3.41 21.53
CA SER A 29 1.54 -3.65 21.50
C SER A 29 2.06 -3.44 20.06
N PHE A 30 3.05 -2.57 19.89
CA PHE A 30 3.71 -2.33 18.62
C PHE A 30 5.01 -3.14 18.52
N VAL A 31 5.10 -3.98 17.50
CA VAL A 31 6.30 -4.77 17.22
C VAL A 31 7.03 -4.16 16.03
N GLY A 32 8.30 -3.82 16.21
CA GLY A 32 9.04 -3.14 15.14
C GLY A 32 10.53 -2.96 15.42
N ARG A 33 11.15 -2.11 14.59
CA ARG A 33 12.57 -1.79 14.74
C ARG A 33 12.80 -0.76 15.84
N PRO A 34 13.90 -0.86 16.60
CA PRO A 34 14.19 0.03 17.75
C PRO A 34 13.99 1.51 17.44
N ARG A 35 14.50 2.00 16.31
CA ARG A 35 14.45 3.42 15.97
C ARG A 35 13.05 4.05 16.05
N LEU A 36 12.02 3.39 15.52
CA LEU A 36 10.65 3.92 15.58
C LEU A 36 9.99 3.62 16.93
N LEU A 37 10.33 2.51 17.55
CA LEU A 37 9.83 2.17 18.89
C LEU A 37 10.36 3.15 19.94
N ASP A 38 11.64 3.52 19.88
CA ASP A 38 12.26 4.51 20.76
C ASP A 38 11.63 5.90 20.54
N GLU A 39 11.37 6.26 19.28
CA GLU A 39 10.72 7.53 18.94
C GLU A 39 9.32 7.64 19.57
N ILE A 40 8.46 6.64 19.37
CA ILE A 40 7.11 6.66 19.96
C ILE A 40 7.12 6.46 21.47
N GLY A 41 8.12 5.76 22.00
CA GLY A 41 8.35 5.62 23.45
C GLY A 41 8.72 6.96 24.11
N ALA A 42 9.45 7.83 23.39
CA ALA A 42 9.83 9.15 23.89
C ALA A 42 8.72 10.19 23.72
N HIS A 43 7.96 10.14 22.62
CA HIS A 43 7.04 11.23 22.24
C HIS A 43 5.56 10.84 22.34
N GLY A 44 5.23 9.56 22.51
CA GLY A 44 3.87 9.06 22.34
C GLY A 44 3.46 9.07 20.86
N LEU A 45 2.15 8.99 20.60
CA LEU A 45 1.57 9.08 19.27
C LEU A 45 0.65 10.28 19.15
N ARG A 46 0.81 11.04 18.06
CA ARG A 46 -0.13 12.03 17.58
C ARG A 46 -0.66 11.58 16.22
N LEU A 47 -1.98 11.46 16.10
CA LEU A 47 -2.64 10.90 14.92
C LEU A 47 -3.60 11.95 14.37
N THR A 48 -3.28 12.53 13.23
CA THR A 48 -4.09 13.56 12.59
C THR A 48 -4.64 13.09 11.26
N ASP A 49 -5.73 13.71 10.80
CA ASP A 49 -6.37 13.41 9.52
C ASP A 49 -6.86 14.67 8.81
N LEU A 50 -7.41 14.49 7.60
CA LEU A 50 -7.92 15.57 6.76
C LEU A 50 -9.21 16.20 7.30
N ASP A 51 -9.93 15.48 8.17
CA ASP A 51 -11.20 15.92 8.75
C ASP A 51 -10.99 16.73 10.04
N GLY A 52 -9.72 16.98 10.41
CA GLY A 52 -9.33 17.74 11.60
C GLY A 52 -9.24 16.90 12.86
N GLY A 53 -9.26 15.57 12.76
CA GLY A 53 -8.97 14.67 13.88
C GLY A 53 -7.54 14.90 14.41
N ASP A 54 -7.37 14.91 15.73
CA ASP A 54 -6.06 15.01 16.44
C ASP A 54 -6.12 14.13 17.70
N ASP A 55 -5.96 12.83 17.51
CA ASP A 55 -5.90 11.89 18.62
C ASP A 55 -4.48 11.82 19.17
N ARG A 56 -4.36 11.68 20.49
CA ARG A 56 -3.08 11.56 21.18
C ARG A 56 -3.07 10.38 22.11
N VAL A 57 -2.03 9.57 22.03
CA VAL A 57 -1.80 8.43 22.91
C VAL A 57 -0.46 8.65 23.60
N ALA A 58 -0.47 8.77 24.92
CA ALA A 58 0.76 8.87 25.69
C ALA A 58 1.58 7.57 25.55
N ALA A 59 2.90 7.65 25.73
CA ALA A 59 3.79 6.48 25.65
C ALA A 59 3.39 5.36 26.63
N SER A 60 2.75 5.70 27.74
CA SER A 60 2.19 4.72 28.69
C SER A 60 0.90 4.04 28.23
N GLY A 61 0.28 4.50 27.15
CA GLY A 61 -0.97 3.99 26.59
C GLY A 61 -0.80 2.83 25.60
N PHE A 62 0.42 2.39 25.35
CA PHE A 62 0.76 1.24 24.51
C PHE A 62 2.04 0.56 24.98
N ARG A 63 2.36 -0.61 24.41
CA ARG A 63 3.64 -1.30 24.61
C ARG A 63 4.45 -1.31 23.33
N THR A 64 5.78 -1.41 23.47
CA THR A 64 6.71 -1.54 22.35
C THR A 64 7.57 -2.77 22.53
N GLU A 65 7.73 -3.58 21.47
CA GLU A 65 8.44 -4.85 21.49
C GLU A 65 9.24 -5.01 20.19
N THR A 66 10.40 -5.64 20.26
CA THR A 66 11.18 -6.00 19.05
C THR A 66 10.81 -7.38 18.51
N GLU A 67 10.27 -8.24 19.38
CA GLU A 67 9.76 -9.58 19.04
C GLU A 67 8.26 -9.63 19.36
N PRO A 68 7.43 -10.39 18.61
CA PRO A 68 5.98 -10.39 18.77
C PRO A 68 5.47 -11.25 19.93
N ASP A 69 6.04 -11.11 21.12
CA ASP A 69 5.67 -11.94 22.28
C ASP A 69 4.23 -11.64 22.76
N SER A 70 3.77 -10.40 22.61
CA SER A 70 2.38 -10.01 22.88
C SER A 70 1.34 -10.77 22.04
N ALA A 71 1.73 -11.31 20.88
CA ALA A 71 0.84 -12.09 20.04
C ALA A 71 0.28 -13.36 20.74
N ALA A 72 1.01 -13.89 21.74
CA ALA A 72 0.56 -15.04 22.53
C ALA A 72 -0.74 -14.78 23.30
N THR A 73 -1.03 -13.55 23.60
CA THR A 73 -2.25 -13.15 24.33
C THR A 73 -3.18 -12.26 23.51
N ALA A 74 -2.82 -11.92 22.28
CA ALA A 74 -3.58 -11.02 21.43
C ALA A 74 -4.92 -11.64 21.00
N ASP A 75 -5.95 -10.81 20.97
CA ASP A 75 -7.24 -11.14 20.36
C ASP A 75 -7.22 -10.84 18.86
N LEU A 76 -6.40 -9.85 18.47
CA LEU A 76 -6.22 -9.38 17.11
C LEU A 76 -4.73 -9.11 16.82
N VAL A 77 -4.22 -9.63 15.70
CA VAL A 77 -2.90 -9.29 15.17
C VAL A 77 -3.08 -8.55 13.85
N LEU A 78 -2.51 -7.36 13.74
CA LEU A 78 -2.43 -6.60 12.49
C LEU A 78 -1.05 -6.77 11.89
N VAL A 79 -0.96 -7.39 10.71
CA VAL A 79 0.31 -7.54 9.98
C VAL A 79 0.44 -6.36 9.01
N THR A 80 1.41 -5.49 9.29
CA THR A 80 1.67 -4.23 8.56
C THR A 80 3.12 -4.09 8.12
N VAL A 81 3.88 -5.18 8.16
CA VAL A 81 5.23 -5.24 7.60
C VAL A 81 5.19 -5.08 6.08
N LYS A 82 6.31 -4.72 5.46
CA LYS A 82 6.41 -4.74 4.00
C LYS A 82 6.21 -6.15 3.45
N SER A 83 5.62 -6.27 2.26
CA SER A 83 5.27 -7.56 1.64
C SER A 83 6.46 -8.51 1.53
N ALA A 84 7.69 -8.01 1.33
CA ALA A 84 8.92 -8.80 1.38
C ALA A 84 9.16 -9.54 2.70
N GLN A 85 8.56 -9.08 3.78
CA GLN A 85 8.76 -9.62 5.13
C GLN A 85 7.60 -10.51 5.59
N THR A 86 6.59 -10.73 4.75
CA THR A 86 5.36 -11.47 5.13
C THR A 86 5.65 -12.87 5.64
N ALA A 87 6.48 -13.64 4.91
CA ALA A 87 6.83 -15.00 5.32
C ALA A 87 7.60 -15.04 6.66
N GLN A 88 8.52 -14.10 6.87
CA GLN A 88 9.26 -13.97 8.13
C GLN A 88 8.33 -13.59 9.28
N ALA A 89 7.44 -12.61 9.06
CA ALA A 89 6.47 -12.17 10.05
C ALA A 89 5.51 -13.31 10.43
N ALA A 90 5.01 -14.05 9.45
CA ALA A 90 4.17 -15.21 9.70
C ALA A 90 4.91 -16.30 10.49
N ALA A 91 6.20 -16.56 10.16
CA ALA A 91 7.02 -17.53 10.91
C ALA A 91 7.21 -17.12 12.37
N GLN A 92 7.39 -15.83 12.67
CA GLN A 92 7.46 -15.32 14.05
C GLN A 92 6.16 -15.52 14.83
N LEU A 93 5.00 -15.54 14.15
CA LEU A 93 3.69 -15.74 14.78
C LEU A 93 3.34 -17.21 15.01
N ARG A 94 3.98 -18.16 14.31
CA ARG A 94 3.56 -19.57 14.24
C ARG A 94 3.32 -20.21 15.61
N ASP A 95 4.25 -20.04 16.53
CA ASP A 95 4.20 -20.68 17.85
C ASP A 95 3.65 -19.74 18.94
N ARG A 96 3.17 -18.58 18.54
CA ARG A 96 2.68 -17.56 19.46
C ARG A 96 1.15 -17.36 19.41
N VAL A 97 0.58 -17.31 18.20
CA VAL A 97 -0.87 -17.05 18.07
C VAL A 97 -1.71 -18.23 18.51
N ARG A 98 -2.82 -17.93 19.19
CA ARG A 98 -3.83 -18.93 19.58
C ARG A 98 -4.77 -19.20 18.40
N ALA A 99 -5.49 -20.31 18.46
CA ALA A 99 -6.47 -20.69 17.42
C ALA A 99 -7.64 -19.70 17.29
N ASP A 100 -7.97 -18.96 18.35
CA ASP A 100 -9.04 -17.95 18.37
C ASP A 100 -8.54 -16.53 18.06
N THR A 101 -7.22 -16.35 17.90
CA THR A 101 -6.62 -15.08 17.49
C THR A 101 -6.96 -14.81 16.02
N VAL A 102 -7.45 -13.61 15.75
CA VAL A 102 -7.67 -13.15 14.37
C VAL A 102 -6.44 -12.38 13.88
N VAL A 103 -5.95 -12.73 12.69
CA VAL A 103 -4.84 -12.08 12.03
C VAL A 103 -5.34 -11.35 10.79
N ILE A 104 -5.13 -10.04 10.69
CA ILE A 104 -5.47 -9.27 9.49
C ILE A 104 -4.19 -8.83 8.82
N SER A 105 -4.00 -9.19 7.54
CA SER A 105 -2.98 -8.58 6.69
C SER A 105 -3.47 -7.22 6.20
N LEU A 106 -2.82 -6.13 6.61
CA LEU A 106 -3.11 -4.77 6.15
C LEU A 106 -2.04 -4.25 5.18
N GLN A 107 -1.39 -5.16 4.48
CA GLN A 107 -0.25 -4.89 3.60
C GLN A 107 -0.71 -4.48 2.21
N ASN A 108 0.15 -3.74 1.49
CA ASN A 108 -0.02 -3.53 0.05
C ASN A 108 0.25 -4.84 -0.73
N GLY A 109 -0.19 -4.89 -1.99
CA GLY A 109 0.03 -6.04 -2.86
C GLY A 109 -1.07 -7.10 -2.75
N ILE A 110 -0.81 -8.23 -3.37
CA ILE A 110 -1.76 -9.35 -3.52
C ILE A 110 -1.17 -10.59 -2.82
N GLY A 111 -2.03 -11.41 -2.20
CA GLY A 111 -1.64 -12.74 -1.70
C GLY A 111 -0.89 -12.76 -0.37
N ASN A 112 -0.68 -11.64 0.31
CA ASN A 112 -0.04 -11.62 1.63
C ASN A 112 -0.80 -12.45 2.66
N ASP A 113 -2.14 -12.39 2.65
CA ASP A 113 -3.01 -13.20 3.51
C ASP A 113 -2.87 -14.70 3.21
N ALA A 114 -2.73 -15.08 1.96
CA ALA A 114 -2.51 -16.47 1.56
C ALA A 114 -1.14 -16.98 2.09
N ALA A 115 -0.09 -16.18 1.95
CA ALA A 115 1.24 -16.51 2.48
C ALA A 115 1.22 -16.64 4.02
N ILE A 116 0.46 -15.80 4.73
CA ILE A 116 0.29 -15.92 6.17
C ILE A 116 -0.50 -17.19 6.52
N ARG A 117 -1.59 -17.50 5.81
CA ARG A 117 -2.42 -18.69 6.04
C ARG A 117 -1.65 -20.00 5.84
N GLU A 118 -0.73 -20.02 4.89
CA GLU A 118 0.14 -21.19 4.65
C GLU A 118 1.02 -21.51 5.89
N VAL A 119 1.46 -20.49 6.61
CA VAL A 119 2.29 -20.60 7.80
C VAL A 119 1.47 -20.79 9.08
N LEU A 120 0.27 -20.21 9.13
CA LEU A 120 -0.64 -20.22 10.29
C LEU A 120 -1.97 -20.93 9.96
N PRO A 121 -1.97 -22.23 9.69
CA PRO A 121 -3.16 -22.95 9.19
C PRO A 121 -4.27 -23.07 10.22
N THR A 122 -4.00 -22.86 11.50
CA THR A 122 -4.99 -22.95 12.59
C THR A 122 -5.56 -21.59 13.01
N ALA A 123 -4.92 -20.48 12.63
CA ALA A 123 -5.39 -19.14 12.95
C ALA A 123 -6.43 -18.64 11.95
N VAL A 124 -7.32 -17.76 12.38
CA VAL A 124 -8.23 -17.05 11.48
C VAL A 124 -7.46 -15.93 10.79
N VAL A 125 -7.10 -16.10 9.53
CA VAL A 125 -6.36 -15.10 8.74
C VAL A 125 -7.29 -14.43 7.74
N SER A 126 -7.47 -13.12 7.87
CA SER A 126 -8.30 -12.31 6.99
C SER A 126 -7.45 -11.40 6.12
N ALA A 127 -7.81 -11.27 4.84
CA ALA A 127 -7.24 -10.24 3.99
C ALA A 127 -7.79 -8.87 4.37
N GLY A 128 -6.93 -7.86 4.34
CA GLY A 128 -7.28 -6.47 4.54
C GLY A 128 -6.44 -5.56 3.66
N MET A 129 -6.88 -4.31 3.54
CA MET A 129 -6.18 -3.28 2.78
C MET A 129 -6.54 -1.91 3.34
N VAL A 130 -5.52 -1.14 3.72
CA VAL A 130 -5.70 0.27 4.10
C VAL A 130 -5.81 1.11 2.83
N MET A 131 -6.94 1.78 2.63
CA MET A 131 -7.23 2.51 1.40
C MET A 131 -6.77 3.99 1.42
N PHE A 132 -6.11 4.42 2.48
CA PHE A 132 -5.55 5.75 2.64
C PHE A 132 -4.02 5.72 2.79
N ASN A 133 -3.40 6.89 2.63
CA ASN A 133 -1.97 7.08 2.88
C ASN A 133 -1.74 7.67 4.28
N VAL A 134 -0.63 7.29 4.91
CA VAL A 134 -0.18 7.85 6.18
C VAL A 134 1.24 8.38 6.02
N VAL A 135 1.42 9.63 6.37
CA VAL A 135 2.71 10.34 6.33
C VAL A 135 3.26 10.46 7.75
N HIS A 136 4.54 10.17 7.92
CA HIS A 136 5.27 10.44 9.15
C HIS A 136 5.69 11.92 9.13
N SER A 137 4.97 12.77 9.86
CA SER A 137 5.06 14.25 9.79
C SER A 137 5.94 14.86 10.88
N GLY A 138 6.61 14.04 11.68
CA GLY A 138 7.49 14.46 12.76
C GLY A 138 7.54 13.42 13.87
N PRO A 139 8.36 13.63 14.93
CA PRO A 139 8.51 12.65 15.99
C PRO A 139 7.16 12.22 16.60
N GLY A 140 6.84 10.94 16.51
CA GLY A 140 5.58 10.36 16.97
C GLY A 140 4.32 10.86 16.25
N HIS A 141 4.44 11.68 15.20
CA HIS A 141 3.30 12.28 14.49
C HIS A 141 3.04 11.57 13.16
N PHE A 142 1.87 10.97 13.02
CA PHE A 142 1.42 10.28 11.82
C PHE A 142 0.13 10.93 11.31
N HIS A 143 0.15 11.38 10.06
CA HIS A 143 -0.95 12.09 9.42
C HIS A 143 -1.58 11.26 8.31
N ARG A 144 -2.91 11.06 8.37
CA ARG A 144 -3.68 10.47 7.28
C ARG A 144 -3.88 11.51 6.17
N GLY A 145 -3.12 11.39 5.09
CA GLY A 145 -3.06 12.37 4.01
C GLY A 145 -4.06 12.16 2.87
N THR A 146 -4.88 11.10 2.90
CA THR A 146 -5.93 10.85 1.89
C THR A 146 -7.15 10.21 2.53
N ASP A 147 -8.32 10.40 1.91
CA ASP A 147 -9.53 9.66 2.26
C ASP A 147 -9.38 8.17 1.96
N GLY A 148 -10.19 7.38 2.64
CA GLY A 148 -10.25 5.94 2.44
C GLY A 148 -10.70 5.19 3.68
N THR A 149 -10.93 3.90 3.53
CA THR A 149 -11.39 2.98 4.57
C THR A 149 -10.34 1.92 4.89
N VAL A 150 -10.60 1.09 5.88
CA VAL A 150 -9.92 -0.18 6.10
C VAL A 150 -10.79 -1.27 5.46
N ALA A 151 -10.50 -1.62 4.21
CA ALA A 151 -11.22 -2.68 3.50
C ALA A 151 -10.74 -4.05 4.01
N VAL A 152 -11.66 -4.97 4.27
CA VAL A 152 -11.38 -6.32 4.76
C VAL A 152 -12.27 -7.37 4.10
N SER A 153 -11.82 -8.61 4.08
CA SER A 153 -12.69 -9.74 3.71
C SER A 153 -13.87 -9.85 4.70
N ASP A 154 -15.04 -10.23 4.19
CA ASP A 154 -16.23 -10.44 5.01
C ASP A 154 -16.11 -11.74 5.81
N ASP A 155 -15.30 -11.71 6.87
CA ASP A 155 -15.10 -12.82 7.79
C ASP A 155 -15.94 -12.57 9.06
N PRO A 156 -16.80 -13.52 9.47
CA PRO A 156 -17.61 -13.40 10.71
C PRO A 156 -16.76 -13.14 11.95
N ALA A 157 -15.53 -13.65 12.03
CA ALA A 157 -14.63 -13.44 13.16
C ALA A 157 -14.24 -11.96 13.36
N LEU A 158 -14.34 -11.13 12.32
CA LEU A 158 -14.08 -9.69 12.40
C LEU A 158 -15.23 -8.92 13.07
N SER A 159 -16.43 -9.49 13.14
CA SER A 159 -17.62 -8.78 13.66
C SER A 159 -17.44 -8.33 15.10
N ARG A 160 -16.71 -9.08 15.92
CA ARG A 160 -16.45 -8.71 17.32
C ARG A 160 -15.57 -7.45 17.46
N PHE A 161 -14.77 -7.13 16.45
CA PHE A 161 -13.88 -5.96 16.46
C PHE A 161 -14.50 -4.72 15.79
N ALA A 162 -15.60 -4.87 15.04
CA ALA A 162 -16.23 -3.75 14.33
C ALA A 162 -16.52 -2.55 15.24
N PRO A 163 -17.09 -2.71 16.48
CA PRO A 163 -17.32 -1.57 17.36
C PRO A 163 -16.04 -0.87 17.82
N LEU A 164 -14.89 -1.57 17.91
CA LEU A 164 -13.60 -0.97 18.23
C LEU A 164 -13.11 -0.12 17.07
N PHE A 165 -13.15 -0.65 15.83
CA PHE A 165 -12.75 0.07 14.64
C PHE A 165 -13.65 1.28 14.38
N GLU A 166 -14.94 1.19 14.62
CA GLU A 166 -15.88 2.34 14.55
C GLU A 166 -15.51 3.46 15.53
N ARG A 167 -15.26 3.13 16.80
CA ARG A 167 -14.82 4.12 17.79
C ARG A 167 -13.46 4.72 17.45
N ALA A 168 -12.59 3.97 16.80
CA ALA A 168 -11.30 4.44 16.30
C ALA A 168 -11.41 5.37 15.08
N GLY A 169 -12.63 5.60 14.54
CA GLY A 169 -12.83 6.35 13.31
C GLY A 169 -12.27 5.65 12.05
N LEU A 170 -12.15 4.32 12.12
CA LEU A 170 -11.63 3.46 11.06
C LEU A 170 -12.62 2.32 10.75
N PRO A 171 -13.89 2.59 10.39
CA PRO A 171 -14.87 1.55 10.16
C PRO A 171 -14.37 0.54 9.13
N LEU A 172 -14.63 -0.75 9.39
CA LEU A 172 -14.26 -1.83 8.49
C LEU A 172 -15.22 -1.87 7.29
N ASP A 173 -14.68 -1.68 6.09
CA ASP A 173 -15.40 -1.85 4.83
C ASP A 173 -15.29 -3.32 4.39
N ARG A 174 -16.37 -4.07 4.57
CA ARG A 174 -16.39 -5.54 4.42
C ARG A 174 -16.77 -5.96 3.01
N HIS A 175 -15.95 -6.82 2.40
CA HIS A 175 -16.12 -7.32 1.04
C HIS A 175 -16.19 -8.84 1.01
N SER A 176 -17.19 -9.41 0.36
CA SER A 176 -17.30 -10.86 0.14
C SER A 176 -16.11 -11.43 -0.68
N ASP A 177 -15.54 -10.63 -1.56
CA ASP A 177 -14.26 -10.86 -2.24
C ASP A 177 -13.45 -9.57 -2.25
N LEU A 178 -12.34 -9.52 -1.52
CA LEU A 178 -11.48 -8.36 -1.42
C LEU A 178 -10.51 -8.22 -2.61
N ARG A 179 -10.26 -9.29 -3.37
CA ARG A 179 -9.31 -9.28 -4.48
C ARG A 179 -9.58 -8.19 -5.52
N PRO A 180 -10.83 -7.91 -5.95
CA PRO A 180 -11.13 -6.78 -6.83
C PRO A 180 -10.65 -5.44 -6.29
N VAL A 181 -10.75 -5.21 -4.98
CA VAL A 181 -10.30 -3.99 -4.30
C VAL A 181 -8.78 -3.92 -4.28
N GLN A 182 -8.11 -5.02 -3.93
CA GLN A 182 -6.64 -5.13 -3.92
C GLN A 182 -6.07 -4.84 -5.32
N TRP A 183 -6.61 -5.44 -6.38
CA TRP A 183 -6.19 -5.19 -7.76
C TRP A 183 -6.44 -3.74 -8.20
N ALA A 184 -7.56 -3.15 -7.79
CA ALA A 184 -7.85 -1.76 -8.09
C ALA A 184 -6.86 -0.81 -7.39
N LYS A 185 -6.51 -1.07 -6.13
CA LYS A 185 -5.49 -0.31 -5.41
C LYS A 185 -4.10 -0.49 -6.03
N LEU A 186 -3.76 -1.72 -6.46
CA LEU A 186 -2.50 -1.98 -7.15
C LEU A 186 -2.38 -1.11 -8.41
N LEU A 187 -3.46 -0.97 -9.22
CA LEU A 187 -3.46 -0.07 -10.39
C LEU A 187 -3.14 1.38 -10.02
N LEU A 188 -3.65 1.89 -8.89
CA LEU A 188 -3.30 3.22 -8.40
C LEU A 188 -1.84 3.29 -7.95
N ASN A 189 -1.36 2.26 -7.27
CA ASN A 189 -0.01 2.18 -6.73
C ASN A 189 1.08 1.99 -7.81
N LEU A 190 0.73 1.66 -9.06
CA LEU A 190 1.70 1.68 -10.19
C LEU A 190 2.34 3.07 -10.36
N ASN A 191 1.66 4.14 -9.92
CA ASN A 191 2.21 5.49 -9.89
C ASN A 191 3.42 5.64 -8.96
N ASN A 192 3.55 4.80 -7.95
CA ASN A 192 4.61 4.92 -6.95
C ASN A 192 6.01 4.84 -7.59
N ALA A 193 6.18 3.97 -8.61
CA ALA A 193 7.43 3.85 -9.34
C ALA A 193 7.75 5.11 -10.15
N ILE A 194 6.76 5.68 -10.83
CA ILE A 194 6.91 6.90 -11.63
C ILE A 194 7.24 8.08 -10.73
N ASN A 195 6.51 8.22 -9.63
CA ASN A 195 6.77 9.26 -8.64
C ASN A 195 8.17 9.16 -8.04
N ALA A 196 8.61 7.96 -7.68
CA ALA A 196 9.95 7.72 -7.13
C ALA A 196 11.05 8.10 -8.14
N LEU A 197 10.90 7.71 -9.42
CA LEU A 197 11.86 8.04 -10.49
C LEU A 197 11.86 9.53 -10.84
N SER A 198 10.71 10.21 -10.73
CA SER A 198 10.61 11.64 -11.01
C SER A 198 11.31 12.50 -9.95
N GLY A 199 11.34 12.03 -8.71
CA GLY A 199 11.82 12.77 -7.53
C GLY A 199 10.97 14.00 -7.18
N ARG A 200 9.78 14.14 -7.78
CA ARG A 200 8.86 15.28 -7.57
C ARG A 200 7.77 14.95 -6.56
N PRO A 201 7.15 15.96 -5.91
CA PRO A 201 5.89 15.78 -5.21
C PRO A 201 4.81 15.22 -6.14
N LEU A 202 3.90 14.39 -5.60
CA LEU A 202 2.82 13.74 -6.36
C LEU A 202 1.96 14.75 -7.14
N ARG A 203 1.68 15.91 -6.55
CA ARG A 203 0.88 16.95 -7.20
C ARG A 203 1.56 17.49 -8.46
N GLU A 204 2.86 17.77 -8.41
CA GLU A 204 3.63 18.27 -9.55
C GLU A 204 3.79 17.19 -10.64
N GLU A 205 4.05 15.97 -10.22
CA GLU A 205 4.18 14.82 -11.11
C GLU A 205 2.86 14.59 -11.87
N LEU A 206 1.73 14.52 -11.17
CA LEU A 206 0.41 14.32 -11.77
C LEU A 206 -0.08 15.53 -12.59
N ALA A 207 0.38 16.74 -12.29
CA ALA A 207 0.10 17.92 -13.13
C ALA A 207 0.80 17.83 -14.50
N THR A 208 1.93 17.09 -14.58
CA THR A 208 2.74 16.97 -15.80
C THR A 208 2.26 15.81 -16.69
N ARG A 209 1.80 16.12 -17.91
CA ARG A 209 1.21 15.14 -18.85
C ARG A 209 2.09 13.94 -19.14
N ASP A 210 3.40 14.12 -19.30
CA ASP A 210 4.27 13.01 -19.69
C ASP A 210 4.41 11.95 -18.59
N TYR A 211 4.43 12.33 -17.32
CA TYR A 211 4.36 11.36 -16.22
C TYR A 211 3.00 10.65 -16.18
N ARG A 212 1.89 11.37 -16.39
CA ARG A 212 0.57 10.75 -16.51
C ARG A 212 0.50 9.74 -17.66
N ARG A 213 1.18 10.03 -18.78
CA ARG A 213 1.28 9.08 -19.93
C ARG A 213 2.10 7.85 -19.57
N CYS A 214 3.15 7.99 -18.76
CA CYS A 214 3.89 6.85 -18.21
C CYS A 214 2.96 5.96 -17.37
N LEU A 215 2.18 6.56 -16.46
CA LEU A 215 1.19 5.83 -15.66
C LEU A 215 0.14 5.15 -16.54
N ALA A 216 -0.38 5.84 -17.57
CA ALA A 216 -1.34 5.28 -18.49
C ALA A 216 -0.78 4.04 -19.25
N LEU A 217 0.50 4.05 -19.64
CA LEU A 217 1.16 2.88 -20.25
C LEU A 217 1.19 1.70 -19.27
N ALA A 218 1.65 1.91 -18.05
CA ALA A 218 1.73 0.87 -17.02
C ALA A 218 0.34 0.30 -16.68
N GLN A 219 -0.67 1.17 -16.50
CA GLN A 219 -2.04 0.76 -16.22
C GLN A 219 -2.69 0.02 -17.39
N ASN A 220 -2.43 0.41 -18.63
CA ASN A 220 -2.98 -0.28 -19.80
C ASN A 220 -2.43 -1.71 -19.94
N GLU A 221 -1.14 -1.94 -19.67
CA GLU A 221 -0.58 -3.30 -19.57
C GLU A 221 -1.26 -4.09 -18.46
N ALA A 222 -1.33 -3.53 -17.25
CA ALA A 222 -1.97 -4.18 -16.12
C ALA A 222 -3.43 -4.57 -16.41
N LEU A 223 -4.20 -3.67 -17.02
CA LEU A 223 -5.59 -3.94 -17.42
C LEU A 223 -5.70 -5.00 -18.53
N ALA A 224 -4.72 -5.09 -19.43
CA ALA A 224 -4.67 -6.15 -20.45
C ALA A 224 -4.40 -7.52 -19.80
N VAL A 225 -3.44 -7.60 -18.90
CA VAL A 225 -3.09 -8.79 -18.11
C VAL A 225 -4.27 -9.24 -17.27
N MET A 226 -4.88 -8.33 -16.48
CA MET A 226 -6.05 -8.62 -15.65
C MET A 226 -7.22 -9.15 -16.48
N ARG A 227 -7.48 -8.55 -17.65
CA ARG A 227 -8.53 -9.03 -18.56
C ARG A 227 -8.28 -10.46 -19.00
N ARG A 228 -7.04 -10.79 -19.36
CA ARG A 228 -6.65 -12.14 -19.80
C ARG A 228 -6.75 -13.16 -18.67
N ALA A 229 -6.42 -12.73 -17.43
CA ALA A 229 -6.56 -13.50 -16.20
C ALA A 229 -8.00 -13.54 -15.67
N ARG A 230 -8.97 -12.90 -16.34
CA ARG A 230 -10.37 -12.76 -15.89
C ARG A 230 -10.53 -12.05 -14.55
N ILE A 231 -9.58 -11.19 -14.19
CA ILE A 231 -9.62 -10.34 -13.00
C ILE A 231 -10.36 -9.04 -13.34
N ARG A 232 -11.35 -8.69 -12.52
CA ARG A 232 -12.11 -7.46 -12.65
C ARG A 232 -11.80 -6.56 -11.44
N PRO A 233 -10.93 -5.53 -11.59
CA PRO A 233 -10.65 -4.61 -10.48
C PRO A 233 -11.91 -3.84 -10.09
N ALA A 234 -12.06 -3.59 -8.79
CA ALA A 234 -13.16 -2.79 -8.25
C ALA A 234 -13.10 -1.35 -8.78
N ARG A 235 -14.22 -0.64 -8.67
CA ARG A 235 -14.31 0.77 -9.02
C ARG A 235 -14.06 1.62 -7.78
N LEU A 236 -12.81 2.04 -7.58
CA LEU A 236 -12.40 2.89 -6.46
C LEU A 236 -12.54 4.39 -6.72
N THR A 237 -12.78 4.76 -7.98
CA THR A 237 -12.92 6.16 -8.41
C THR A 237 -14.24 6.37 -9.12
N VAL A 238 -14.61 7.63 -9.37
CA VAL A 238 -15.85 7.96 -10.10
C VAL A 238 -15.87 7.31 -11.49
N LEU A 239 -14.72 7.21 -12.13
CA LEU A 239 -14.58 6.61 -13.47
C LEU A 239 -14.11 5.15 -13.40
N PRO A 240 -14.57 4.29 -14.31
CA PRO A 240 -14.01 2.93 -14.45
C PRO A 240 -12.50 2.96 -14.74
N PRO A 241 -11.71 1.96 -14.30
CA PRO A 241 -10.25 1.96 -14.44
C PRO A 241 -9.75 2.22 -15.88
N ARG A 242 -10.41 1.67 -16.91
CA ARG A 242 -10.06 1.92 -18.32
C ARG A 242 -10.28 3.35 -18.77
N VAL A 243 -11.35 3.99 -18.26
CA VAL A 243 -11.64 5.40 -18.57
C VAL A 243 -10.64 6.28 -17.85
N MET A 244 -10.32 5.96 -16.60
CA MET A 244 -9.29 6.66 -15.83
C MET A 244 -7.93 6.63 -16.56
N ALA A 245 -7.48 5.47 -17.03
CA ALA A 245 -6.22 5.37 -17.78
C ALA A 245 -6.21 6.25 -19.05
N ARG A 246 -7.35 6.42 -19.73
CA ARG A 246 -7.47 7.35 -20.87
C ARG A 246 -7.43 8.81 -20.42
N MET A 247 -8.09 9.14 -19.30
CA MET A 247 -8.09 10.50 -18.75
C MET A 247 -6.69 10.98 -18.35
N LEU A 248 -5.78 10.08 -17.98
CA LEU A 248 -4.38 10.42 -17.71
C LEU A 248 -3.65 10.98 -18.96
N THR A 249 -4.13 10.73 -20.17
CA THR A 249 -3.47 11.14 -21.42
C THR A 249 -3.94 12.48 -21.97
N VAL A 250 -4.98 13.09 -21.41
CA VAL A 250 -5.52 14.37 -21.85
C VAL A 250 -4.54 15.52 -21.64
N PRO A 251 -4.64 16.65 -22.39
CA PRO A 251 -3.82 17.84 -22.13
C PRO A 251 -3.96 18.38 -20.71
N ASP A 252 -2.92 19.03 -20.20
CA ASP A 252 -2.84 19.50 -18.81
C ASP A 252 -4.03 20.38 -18.43
N ALA A 253 -4.40 21.37 -19.26
CA ALA A 253 -5.51 22.26 -19.01
C ALA A 253 -6.88 21.54 -18.90
N VAL A 254 -7.05 20.41 -19.58
CA VAL A 254 -8.27 19.58 -19.47
C VAL A 254 -8.19 18.74 -18.19
N PHE A 255 -7.03 18.17 -17.90
CA PHE A 255 -6.83 17.36 -16.70
C PHE A 255 -7.06 18.17 -15.42
N GLU A 256 -6.49 19.36 -15.31
CA GLU A 256 -6.66 20.26 -14.16
C GLU A 256 -8.13 20.57 -13.86
N ARG A 257 -8.97 20.74 -14.90
CA ARG A 257 -10.40 21.02 -14.73
C ARG A 257 -11.20 19.84 -14.19
N VAL A 258 -10.81 18.60 -14.55
CA VAL A 258 -11.59 17.41 -14.20
C VAL A 258 -10.99 16.62 -13.03
N ALA A 259 -9.71 16.84 -12.72
CA ALA A 259 -8.97 16.09 -11.72
C ALA A 259 -8.78 16.85 -10.39
N GLY A 260 -9.59 17.87 -10.11
CA GLY A 260 -9.44 18.70 -8.91
C GLY A 260 -9.28 17.89 -7.62
N ARG A 261 -10.04 16.78 -7.46
CA ARG A 261 -9.89 15.87 -6.31
C ARG A 261 -8.62 15.03 -6.34
N VAL A 262 -8.12 14.68 -7.52
CA VAL A 262 -6.86 13.91 -7.68
C VAL A 262 -5.65 14.80 -7.37
N LEU A 263 -5.75 16.09 -7.65
CA LEU A 263 -4.74 17.11 -7.37
C LEU A 263 -4.91 17.76 -5.97
N ALA A 264 -6.00 17.46 -5.27
CA ALA A 264 -6.22 17.89 -3.87
C ALA A 264 -5.42 17.02 -2.88
N VAL A 265 -4.17 16.74 -3.21
CA VAL A 265 -3.20 16.06 -2.37
C VAL A 265 -2.28 17.12 -1.74
N ASP A 266 -1.79 16.85 -0.53
CA ASP A 266 -0.78 17.70 0.09
C ASP A 266 0.32 18.05 -0.92
N PRO A 267 0.66 19.36 -1.11
CA PRO A 267 1.66 19.80 -2.08
C PRO A 267 3.02 19.12 -1.94
N LEU A 268 3.40 18.67 -0.74
CA LEU A 268 4.66 17.99 -0.44
C LEU A 268 4.54 16.46 -0.44
N ALA A 269 3.33 15.91 -0.59
CA ALA A 269 3.11 14.48 -0.55
C ALA A 269 3.92 13.75 -1.63
N ARG A 270 4.53 12.64 -1.21
CA ARG A 270 5.29 11.72 -2.06
C ARG A 270 4.72 10.32 -1.94
N SER A 271 5.07 9.45 -2.87
CA SER A 271 4.73 8.04 -2.74
C SER A 271 5.60 7.35 -1.68
N SER A 272 5.07 6.31 -1.05
CA SER A 272 5.85 5.49 -0.11
C SER A 272 7.15 4.94 -0.73
N MET A 273 7.14 4.66 -2.04
CA MET A 273 8.32 4.20 -2.78
C MET A 273 9.38 5.30 -2.92
N ALA A 274 8.96 6.55 -3.15
CA ALA A 274 9.87 7.69 -3.18
C ALA A 274 10.51 7.94 -1.81
N ASP A 275 9.75 7.78 -0.74
CA ASP A 275 10.26 7.91 0.63
C ASP A 275 11.23 6.77 0.98
N ASP A 276 10.93 5.54 0.53
CA ASP A 276 11.84 4.42 0.72
C ASP A 276 13.19 4.64 0.03
N LEU A 277 13.19 5.08 -1.23
CA LEU A 277 14.44 5.39 -1.96
C LEU A 277 15.21 6.53 -1.27
N ALA A 278 14.52 7.59 -0.83
CA ALA A 278 15.15 8.71 -0.13
C ALA A 278 15.81 8.28 1.19
N LEU A 279 15.32 7.21 1.81
CA LEU A 279 15.85 6.63 3.04
C LEU A 279 16.82 5.46 2.80
N GLY A 280 17.21 5.19 1.55
CA GLY A 280 18.07 4.07 1.17
C GLY A 280 17.47 2.70 1.49
N ARG A 281 16.13 2.57 1.46
CA ARG A 281 15.42 1.33 1.79
C ARG A 281 15.00 0.59 0.54
N ARG A 282 14.93 -0.73 0.64
CA ARG A 282 14.26 -1.55 -0.37
C ARG A 282 12.79 -1.15 -0.51
N THR A 283 12.34 -1.00 -1.76
CA THR A 283 10.96 -0.63 -2.09
C THR A 283 10.05 -1.87 -2.19
N GLU A 284 8.77 -1.65 -2.46
CA GLU A 284 7.80 -2.72 -2.76
C GLU A 284 7.58 -2.89 -4.27
N ILE A 285 8.55 -2.57 -5.12
CA ILE A 285 8.41 -2.60 -6.57
C ILE A 285 7.98 -3.98 -7.09
N ASP A 286 8.49 -5.06 -6.47
CA ASP A 286 8.20 -6.42 -6.88
C ASP A 286 6.74 -6.82 -6.61
N TRP A 287 6.12 -6.26 -5.56
CA TRP A 287 4.71 -6.48 -5.19
C TRP A 287 3.73 -5.50 -5.84
N LEU A 288 4.24 -4.56 -6.66
CA LEU A 288 3.46 -3.60 -7.45
C LEU A 288 3.62 -3.88 -8.94
N CYS A 289 4.60 -3.25 -9.60
CA CYS A 289 4.87 -3.49 -11.02
C CYS A 289 5.31 -4.95 -11.28
N GLY A 290 6.08 -5.54 -10.36
CA GLY A 290 6.52 -6.95 -10.45
C GLY A 290 5.35 -7.93 -10.42
N GLU A 291 4.30 -7.66 -9.63
CA GLU A 291 3.06 -8.48 -9.62
C GLU A 291 2.39 -8.50 -11.01
N ILE A 292 2.37 -7.35 -11.72
CA ILE A 292 1.86 -7.28 -13.08
C ILE A 292 2.71 -8.09 -14.04
N VAL A 293 4.04 -8.06 -13.87
CA VAL A 293 4.98 -8.83 -14.70
C VAL A 293 4.77 -10.32 -14.50
N GLU A 294 4.66 -10.76 -13.25
CA GLU A 294 4.46 -12.18 -12.94
C GLU A 294 3.11 -12.70 -13.43
N LEU A 295 2.03 -11.94 -13.19
CA LEU A 295 0.71 -12.29 -13.72
C LEU A 295 0.74 -12.32 -15.26
N GLY A 296 1.42 -11.34 -15.90
CA GLY A 296 1.60 -11.31 -17.35
C GLY A 296 2.27 -12.56 -17.89
N ARG A 297 3.34 -13.03 -17.21
CA ARG A 297 4.05 -14.27 -17.53
C ARG A 297 3.12 -15.50 -17.45
N MET A 298 2.32 -15.59 -16.37
CA MET A 298 1.38 -16.70 -16.16
C MET A 298 0.29 -16.79 -17.24
N VAL A 299 -0.17 -15.64 -17.75
CA VAL A 299 -1.24 -15.59 -18.74
C VAL A 299 -0.76 -15.32 -20.18
N ALA A 300 0.56 -15.37 -20.42
CA ALA A 300 1.21 -15.13 -21.69
C ALA A 300 0.84 -13.77 -22.34
N VAL A 301 0.84 -12.70 -21.54
CA VAL A 301 0.65 -11.31 -21.98
C VAL A 301 1.93 -10.53 -21.67
N PRO A 302 2.60 -9.94 -22.69
CA PRO A 302 3.80 -9.14 -22.47
C PRO A 302 3.53 -7.91 -21.60
N THR A 303 4.49 -7.58 -20.71
CA THR A 303 4.42 -6.44 -19.79
C THR A 303 5.73 -5.63 -19.77
N PRO A 304 6.22 -5.19 -20.95
CA PRO A 304 7.53 -4.54 -21.08
C PRO A 304 7.63 -3.21 -20.30
N VAL A 305 6.54 -2.45 -20.18
CA VAL A 305 6.53 -1.18 -19.43
C VAL A 305 6.70 -1.43 -17.93
N ASN A 306 5.92 -2.34 -17.36
CA ASN A 306 6.03 -2.67 -15.94
C ASN A 306 7.37 -3.34 -15.63
N ALA A 307 7.86 -4.22 -16.50
CA ALA A 307 9.20 -4.82 -16.37
C ALA A 307 10.31 -3.76 -16.40
N ARG A 308 10.18 -2.73 -17.27
CA ARG A 308 11.14 -1.63 -17.31
C ARG A 308 11.10 -0.78 -16.04
N LEU A 309 9.92 -0.48 -15.52
CA LEU A 309 9.78 0.23 -14.24
C LEU A 309 10.44 -0.55 -13.09
N VAL A 310 10.27 -1.87 -13.02
CA VAL A 310 10.97 -2.72 -12.05
C VAL A 310 12.49 -2.57 -12.19
N ALA A 311 13.03 -2.64 -13.40
CA ALA A 311 14.46 -2.52 -13.64
C ALA A 311 15.00 -1.14 -13.24
N LEU A 312 14.28 -0.05 -13.54
CA LEU A 312 14.68 1.31 -13.20
C LEU A 312 14.68 1.55 -11.67
N ILE A 313 13.66 1.07 -10.97
CA ILE A 313 13.61 1.20 -9.50
C ILE A 313 14.70 0.36 -8.84
N ARG A 314 15.00 -0.85 -9.33
CA ARG A 314 16.11 -1.65 -8.81
C ARG A 314 17.48 -1.00 -9.04
N ALA A 315 17.65 -0.31 -10.18
CA ALA A 315 18.85 0.49 -10.41
C ALA A 315 18.95 1.64 -9.40
N ALA A 316 17.85 2.34 -9.13
CA ALA A 316 17.80 3.39 -8.10
C ALA A 316 18.08 2.84 -6.69
N GLU A 317 17.56 1.66 -6.34
CA GLU A 317 17.89 0.97 -5.08
C GLU A 317 19.39 0.60 -4.96
N SER A 318 20.05 0.46 -6.10
CA SER A 318 21.48 0.11 -6.19
C SER A 318 22.39 1.33 -6.31
N GLY A 319 21.85 2.55 -6.19
CA GLY A 319 22.60 3.80 -6.16
C GLY A 319 22.59 4.59 -7.48
N ASP A 320 21.75 4.24 -8.44
CA ASP A 320 21.49 5.12 -9.59
C ASP A 320 20.64 6.32 -9.12
N GLU A 321 21.29 7.46 -8.94
CA GLU A 321 20.65 8.69 -8.49
C GLU A 321 19.93 9.48 -9.60
N ARG A 322 19.82 8.89 -10.81
CA ARG A 322 19.19 9.55 -11.94
C ARG A 322 17.73 9.89 -11.65
N ARG A 323 17.42 11.18 -11.68
CA ARG A 323 16.04 11.68 -11.69
C ARG A 323 15.56 11.79 -13.13
N TRP A 324 14.46 11.13 -13.43
CA TRP A 324 13.90 11.09 -14.77
C TRP A 324 12.98 12.28 -15.02
N SER A 325 13.25 13.05 -16.10
CA SER A 325 12.26 14.01 -16.59
C SER A 325 11.07 13.27 -17.20
N GLY A 326 9.90 13.93 -17.25
CA GLY A 326 8.70 13.33 -17.85
C GLY A 326 8.92 12.86 -19.29
N PRO A 327 9.50 13.70 -20.19
CA PRO A 327 9.82 13.30 -21.57
C PRO A 327 10.78 12.11 -21.65
N ASP A 328 11.86 12.09 -20.84
CA ASP A 328 12.85 11.00 -20.89
C ASP A 328 12.26 9.68 -20.40
N LEU A 329 11.53 9.71 -19.26
CA LEU A 329 10.87 8.50 -18.76
C LEU A 329 9.84 7.97 -19.75
N LEU A 330 9.06 8.85 -20.37
CA LEU A 330 8.07 8.46 -21.37
C LEU A 330 8.73 7.84 -22.62
N ALA A 331 9.84 8.42 -23.09
CA ALA A 331 10.60 7.88 -24.22
C ALA A 331 11.15 6.48 -23.89
N GLU A 332 11.71 6.32 -22.71
CA GLU A 332 12.23 5.05 -22.20
C GLU A 332 11.16 3.94 -22.15
N LEU A 333 10.01 4.24 -21.55
CA LEU A 333 8.92 3.28 -21.42
C LEU A 333 8.28 2.93 -22.77
N ARG A 334 8.22 3.88 -23.72
CA ARG A 334 7.76 3.62 -25.08
C ARG A 334 8.75 2.76 -25.86
N GLY A 335 10.04 3.01 -25.70
CA GLY A 335 11.09 2.18 -26.28
C GLY A 335 10.95 0.72 -25.84
N ALA A 336 10.76 0.49 -24.55
CA ALA A 336 10.52 -0.84 -24.01
C ALA A 336 9.25 -1.50 -24.60
N ALA A 337 8.15 -0.76 -24.70
CA ALA A 337 6.91 -1.25 -25.29
C ALA A 337 7.06 -1.65 -26.77
N THR A 338 7.81 -0.86 -27.54
CA THR A 338 8.03 -1.10 -28.98
C THR A 338 8.95 -2.29 -29.21
N ALA A 339 10.01 -2.44 -28.42
CA ALA A 339 10.97 -3.54 -28.54
C ALA A 339 10.34 -4.92 -28.26
N ALA A 340 9.27 -4.97 -27.46
CA ALA A 340 8.55 -6.20 -27.15
C ALA A 340 7.38 -6.50 -28.10
N ALA A 341 7.07 -5.60 -29.05
CA ALA A 341 6.06 -5.87 -30.05
C ALA A 341 6.58 -6.97 -31.02
N PRO A 342 5.79 -8.04 -31.31
CA PRO A 342 6.19 -9.00 -32.30
C PRO A 342 6.44 -8.28 -33.63
N GLY A 343 7.61 -8.48 -34.22
CA GLY A 343 7.95 -7.94 -35.53
C GLY A 343 6.87 -8.31 -36.56
N PRO A 344 6.72 -7.54 -37.66
CA PRO A 344 5.75 -7.85 -38.70
C PRO A 344 6.01 -9.27 -39.18
N VAL A 345 5.00 -10.14 -39.04
CA VAL A 345 5.04 -11.48 -39.65
C VAL A 345 5.17 -11.26 -41.15
N SER A 346 6.34 -11.49 -41.67
CA SER A 346 6.55 -11.51 -43.13
C SER A 346 5.63 -12.56 -43.73
N ARG A 347 4.63 -12.13 -44.46
CA ARG A 347 3.75 -12.98 -45.27
C ARG A 347 4.49 -13.54 -46.46
#